data_b4c388e929865e1fb70e80c83b9aa647
#
_entry.id   b4c388e929865e1fb70e80c83b9aa647
#
_cell.length_a   1.000
_cell.length_b   1.000
_cell.length_c   1.000
_cell.angle_alpha   90.00
_cell.angle_beta   90.00
_cell.angle_gamma   90.00
#
_symmetry.space_group_name_H-M   'P 1'
#
loop_
_entity.id
_entity.type
_entity.pdbx_description
1 polymer ?
#
loop_
_entity_poly.entity_id
_entity_poly.type
_entity_poly.pdbx_seq_one_letter_code
_entity_poly.pdbx_strand_id
1 'polypeptide(L)'
;MLDWKIVSAILHDYDNLFMGITDSACPRAYKVIAKKQPPVYKTPAADHESPLKKFICVAEDMPLILGPRRFPPIPCPPANTSASIALLTSIGFTQLSAQDYVKAVQKLRPDIAVGMVDLANKQPGSKRRGKMVDRTHAWTRDALEQLYGDAVAEKDKSKSAYFAPVLPLDNAQQSLYLDDLESEFRWDISGLALYQSASLGFVPESLANLPRLLFSEPETPQAILRDISLGADLLTTPLLGASSDGGIAMGFVFPAPAPVSEGKSEPLPLGIDLWTGDHTTDTSPLGEGCECYTCKNYHRAYIHHLLLAKEMTAWALLQVHNFHVMDTFFAGVRESIQRGSFEQDIQTFSRVYASSMPESSGQGPRYCQSRMCYFVSNC
;
A
#
# COMPACT_ATOMS: atom_id res chain seq x y z
N MET A 1 5.78 1.48 23.65
CA MET A 1 6.32 1.83 22.32
C MET A 1 6.35 0.53 21.56
N LEU A 2 5.38 0.32 20.67
CA LEU A 2 5.22 -0.96 19.94
C LEU A 2 6.20 -0.95 18.76
N ASP A 3 7.02 -1.98 18.69
CA ASP A 3 7.98 -2.23 17.61
C ASP A 3 7.19 -2.72 16.39
N TRP A 4 6.64 -1.77 15.61
CA TRP A 4 5.83 -2.08 14.45
C TRP A 4 6.74 -2.44 13.26
N LYS A 5 6.95 -3.72 13.04
CA LYS A 5 7.40 -4.21 11.72
C LYS A 5 6.20 -4.21 10.80
N ILE A 6 6.00 -3.10 10.08
CA ILE A 6 4.89 -2.99 9.14
C ILE A 6 5.33 -3.55 7.81
N VAL A 7 4.89 -4.74 7.49
CA VAL A 7 4.82 -5.20 6.12
C VAL A 7 3.38 -4.95 5.67
N SER A 8 3.19 -3.95 4.83
CA SER A 8 1.98 -3.82 4.05
C SER A 8 1.95 -5.00 3.06
N ALA A 9 1.44 -6.14 3.49
CA ALA A 9 0.96 -7.16 2.59
C ALA A 9 -0.32 -6.63 1.94
N ILE A 10 -0.18 -5.63 1.06
CA ILE A 10 -1.23 -5.33 0.11
C ILE A 10 -1.27 -6.54 -0.80
N LEU A 11 -2.23 -7.41 -0.53
CA LEU A 11 -2.49 -8.56 -1.38
C LEU A 11 -2.74 -8.04 -2.79
N HIS A 12 -1.77 -8.18 -3.67
CA HIS A 12 -1.92 -7.89 -5.10
C HIS A 12 -2.96 -8.79 -5.77
N ASP A 13 -3.45 -9.80 -5.08
CA ASP A 13 -4.41 -10.79 -5.58
C ASP A 13 -5.78 -10.66 -4.93
N TYR A 14 -6.40 -9.46 -5.06
CA TYR A 14 -7.81 -9.27 -4.70
C TYR A 14 -8.76 -10.23 -5.41
N ASP A 15 -8.31 -10.79 -6.53
CA ASP A 15 -9.09 -11.65 -7.38
C ASP A 15 -9.61 -12.89 -6.65
N ASN A 16 -8.78 -13.49 -5.81
CA ASN A 16 -9.17 -14.65 -5.01
C ASN A 16 -9.93 -14.29 -3.73
N LEU A 17 -9.74 -13.09 -3.21
CA LEU A 17 -10.35 -12.65 -1.95
C LEU A 17 -11.80 -12.21 -2.14
N PHE A 18 -12.09 -11.47 -3.22
CA PHE A 18 -13.42 -10.90 -3.48
C PHE A 18 -14.25 -11.66 -4.50
N MET A 19 -13.68 -12.64 -5.21
CA MET A 19 -14.40 -13.47 -6.18
C MET A 19 -15.59 -14.26 -5.60
N GLY A 20 -15.64 -14.46 -4.29
CA GLY A 20 -16.75 -15.13 -3.61
C GLY A 20 -17.81 -14.18 -3.06
N ILE A 21 -17.62 -12.86 -3.17
CA ILE A 21 -18.46 -11.85 -2.52
C ILE A 21 -19.50 -11.25 -3.47
N THR A 22 -19.21 -11.19 -4.78
CA THR A 22 -20.10 -10.50 -5.73
C THR A 22 -20.92 -11.47 -6.59
N ASP A 23 -22.25 -11.36 -6.50
CA ASP A 23 -23.22 -12.30 -7.08
C ASP A 23 -23.77 -11.90 -8.48
N SER A 24 -23.20 -10.89 -9.17
CA SER A 24 -23.98 -10.27 -10.23
C SER A 24 -23.38 -10.05 -11.62
N ALA A 25 -22.15 -10.47 -11.95
CA ALA A 25 -21.52 -9.91 -13.16
C ALA A 25 -21.16 -10.85 -14.33
N CYS A 26 -21.33 -12.16 -14.26
CA CYS A 26 -21.19 -13.01 -15.46
C CYS A 26 -21.95 -14.35 -15.34
N PRO A 27 -23.04 -14.57 -16.17
CA PRO A 27 -23.99 -15.62 -15.88
C PRO A 27 -23.51 -17.06 -16.07
N ARG A 28 -22.44 -17.34 -16.78
CA ARG A 28 -22.02 -18.71 -17.10
C ARG A 28 -20.78 -19.22 -16.34
N ALA A 29 -19.69 -18.47 -16.30
CA ALA A 29 -18.50 -18.85 -15.53
C ALA A 29 -18.74 -18.67 -14.02
N TYR A 30 -19.51 -17.67 -13.64
CA TYR A 30 -19.82 -17.27 -12.29
C TYR A 30 -20.68 -18.31 -11.53
N LYS A 31 -21.65 -18.97 -12.19
CA LYS A 31 -22.47 -20.02 -11.55
C LYS A 31 -21.65 -21.21 -11.02
N VAL A 32 -20.47 -21.45 -11.57
CA VAL A 32 -19.58 -22.53 -11.11
C VAL A 32 -18.68 -22.04 -9.96
N ILE A 33 -18.25 -20.79 -9.98
CA ILE A 33 -17.36 -20.19 -8.97
C ILE A 33 -18.15 -19.71 -7.74
N ALA A 34 -19.32 -19.11 -7.92
CA ALA A 34 -20.19 -18.66 -6.82
C ALA A 34 -20.72 -19.79 -5.93
N LYS A 35 -20.79 -21.02 -6.45
CA LYS A 35 -21.12 -22.21 -5.65
C LYS A 35 -19.98 -22.71 -4.77
N LYS A 36 -18.72 -22.27 -5.02
CA LYS A 36 -17.54 -22.65 -4.24
C LYS A 36 -16.99 -21.41 -3.58
N GLN A 37 -17.24 -21.25 -2.29
CA GLN A 37 -16.57 -20.20 -1.51
C GLN A 37 -15.06 -20.27 -1.76
N PRO A 38 -14.36 -19.11 -1.95
CA PRO A 38 -12.91 -19.10 -2.09
C PRO A 38 -12.22 -19.89 -0.99
N PRO A 39 -11.09 -20.55 -1.27
CA PRO A 39 -10.38 -21.38 -0.30
C PRO A 39 -10.08 -20.66 1.01
N VAL A 40 -9.75 -19.36 0.96
CA VAL A 40 -9.46 -18.53 2.14
C VAL A 40 -10.60 -18.52 3.16
N TYR A 41 -11.87 -18.54 2.72
CA TYR A 41 -13.03 -18.60 3.61
C TYR A 41 -13.29 -19.96 4.24
N LYS A 42 -12.58 -20.99 3.80
CA LYS A 42 -12.63 -22.36 4.33
C LYS A 42 -11.42 -22.70 5.19
N THR A 43 -10.47 -21.79 5.30
CA THR A 43 -9.25 -21.99 6.11
C THR A 43 -9.66 -22.13 7.58
N PRO A 44 -9.39 -23.26 8.21
CA PRO A 44 -9.69 -23.44 9.63
C PRO A 44 -8.78 -22.55 10.46
N ALA A 45 -9.37 -21.71 11.30
CA ALA A 45 -8.67 -20.84 12.23
C ALA A 45 -9.42 -20.80 13.56
N ALA A 46 -8.68 -20.72 14.66
CA ALA A 46 -9.27 -20.53 15.99
C ALA A 46 -9.86 -19.09 16.11
N ASP A 47 -10.66 -18.85 17.16
CA ASP A 47 -11.35 -17.56 17.33
C ASP A 47 -10.39 -16.36 17.48
N HIS A 48 -9.16 -16.58 17.88
CA HIS A 48 -8.12 -15.56 18.01
C HIS A 48 -7.20 -15.45 16.80
N GLU A 49 -7.25 -16.38 15.83
CA GLU A 49 -6.41 -16.41 14.65
C GLU A 49 -7.09 -15.72 13.46
N SER A 50 -6.29 -15.13 12.56
CA SER A 50 -6.74 -14.62 11.25
C SER A 50 -6.74 -15.74 10.20
N PRO A 51 -7.90 -16.18 9.68
CA PRO A 51 -7.93 -17.13 8.58
C PRO A 51 -7.14 -16.64 7.36
N LEU A 52 -7.11 -15.33 7.13
CA LEU A 52 -6.38 -14.72 6.02
C LEU A 52 -4.87 -14.85 6.21
N LYS A 53 -4.30 -14.46 7.37
CA LYS A 53 -2.88 -14.65 7.66
C LYS A 53 -2.45 -16.10 7.48
N LYS A 54 -3.25 -17.01 8.03
CA LYS A 54 -2.98 -18.45 7.94
C LYS A 54 -2.99 -18.96 6.50
N PHE A 55 -3.95 -18.49 5.67
CA PHE A 55 -4.06 -18.87 4.27
C PHE A 55 -2.86 -18.39 3.43
N ILE A 56 -2.39 -17.16 3.66
CA ILE A 56 -1.27 -16.56 2.93
C ILE A 56 0.09 -16.80 3.59
N CYS A 57 0.13 -17.59 4.67
CA CYS A 57 1.35 -17.93 5.42
C CYS A 57 2.14 -16.70 5.93
N VAL A 58 1.43 -15.66 6.35
CA VAL A 58 2.02 -14.48 7.00
C VAL A 58 2.19 -14.75 8.50
N ALA A 59 3.34 -14.34 9.06
CA ALA A 59 3.62 -14.49 10.48
C ALA A 59 2.60 -13.71 11.34
N GLU A 60 2.26 -14.25 12.51
CA GLU A 60 1.23 -13.65 13.38
C GLU A 60 1.62 -12.26 13.92
N ASP A 61 2.90 -12.01 14.12
CA ASP A 61 3.45 -10.72 14.57
C ASP A 61 3.47 -9.65 13.47
N MET A 62 3.13 -10.01 12.22
CA MET A 62 3.12 -9.11 11.08
C MET A 62 1.71 -8.53 10.88
N PRO A 63 1.49 -7.20 11.05
CA PRO A 63 0.19 -6.60 10.84
C PRO A 63 -0.30 -6.72 9.41
N LEU A 64 -1.53 -7.19 9.23
CA LEU A 64 -2.19 -7.35 7.95
C LEU A 64 -3.27 -6.29 7.77
N ILE A 65 -3.12 -5.47 6.73
CA ILE A 65 -4.08 -4.42 6.37
C ILE A 65 -4.97 -4.92 5.22
N LEU A 66 -6.28 -4.92 5.43
CA LEU A 66 -7.27 -5.18 4.39
C LEU A 66 -7.94 -3.87 3.97
N GLY A 67 -7.78 -3.49 2.72
CA GLY A 67 -8.48 -2.35 2.11
C GLY A 67 -9.46 -2.79 1.03
N PRO A 68 -10.49 -1.97 0.72
CA PRO A 68 -11.48 -2.30 -0.30
C PRO A 68 -10.97 -2.10 -1.74
N ARG A 69 -9.79 -1.51 -1.92
CA ARG A 69 -9.16 -1.26 -3.23
C ARG A 69 -7.68 -1.61 -3.18
N ARG A 70 -7.17 -2.11 -4.31
CA ARG A 70 -5.72 -2.25 -4.49
C ARG A 70 -5.05 -0.88 -4.56
N PHE A 71 -3.78 -0.87 -4.23
CA PHE A 71 -2.92 0.29 -4.38
C PHE A 71 -1.66 -0.10 -5.18
N PRO A 72 -1.18 0.68 -6.15
CA PRO A 72 -1.78 1.92 -6.71
C PRO A 72 -3.19 1.70 -7.29
N PRO A 73 -4.05 2.73 -7.26
CA PRO A 73 -5.43 2.59 -7.72
C PRO A 73 -5.47 2.39 -9.25
N ILE A 74 -6.35 1.49 -9.70
CA ILE A 74 -6.62 1.34 -11.13
C ILE A 74 -7.92 2.07 -11.44
N PRO A 75 -7.93 2.99 -12.42
CA PRO A 75 -9.15 3.64 -12.88
C PRO A 75 -10.17 2.60 -13.38
N CYS A 76 -11.37 2.62 -12.81
CA CYS A 76 -12.44 1.71 -13.19
C CYS A 76 -13.48 2.49 -14.00
N PRO A 77 -13.75 2.13 -15.29
CA PRO A 77 -14.78 2.79 -16.09
C PRO A 77 -16.18 2.75 -15.47
N PRO A 78 -16.62 1.63 -14.85
CA PRO A 78 -17.89 1.62 -14.13
C PRO A 78 -17.88 2.61 -12.96
N ALA A 79 -18.99 3.34 -12.82
CA ALA A 79 -19.14 4.30 -11.72
C ALA A 79 -19.45 3.59 -10.40
N ASN A 80 -18.97 4.17 -9.28
CA ASN A 80 -19.43 3.80 -7.94
C ASN A 80 -20.92 4.12 -7.78
N THR A 81 -21.64 3.27 -7.06
CA THR A 81 -23.06 3.46 -6.73
C THR A 81 -23.22 3.99 -5.30
N SER A 82 -24.43 4.11 -4.78
CA SER A 82 -24.68 4.41 -3.36
C SER A 82 -24.35 3.24 -2.44
N ALA A 83 -24.32 2.01 -2.96
CA ALA A 83 -24.12 0.81 -2.15
C ALA A 83 -22.81 0.05 -2.48
N SER A 84 -22.07 0.45 -3.51
CA SER A 84 -20.92 -0.32 -3.99
C SER A 84 -19.85 0.55 -4.67
N ILE A 85 -18.62 0.05 -4.68
CA ILE A 85 -17.51 0.58 -5.44
C ILE A 85 -17.14 -0.33 -6.60
N ALA A 86 -16.69 0.26 -7.71
CA ALA A 86 -16.18 -0.49 -8.86
C ALA A 86 -14.72 -0.91 -8.60
N LEU A 87 -14.40 -2.16 -8.88
CA LEU A 87 -13.07 -2.76 -8.77
C LEU A 87 -12.69 -3.45 -10.08
N LEU A 88 -11.38 -3.51 -10.34
CA LEU A 88 -10.82 -4.40 -11.36
C LEU A 88 -10.36 -5.68 -10.67
N THR A 89 -10.83 -6.81 -11.16
CA THR A 89 -10.43 -8.17 -10.74
C THR A 89 -9.83 -8.93 -11.91
N SER A 90 -9.27 -10.11 -11.70
CA SER A 90 -8.73 -10.97 -12.78
C SER A 90 -9.72 -11.31 -13.88
N ILE A 91 -11.01 -11.31 -13.53
CA ILE A 91 -12.09 -11.57 -14.48
C ILE A 91 -12.71 -10.30 -15.07
N GLY A 92 -12.18 -9.13 -14.74
CA GLY A 92 -12.66 -7.85 -15.23
C GLY A 92 -13.26 -6.94 -14.15
N PHE A 93 -14.03 -5.94 -14.58
CA PHE A 93 -14.64 -4.98 -13.66
C PHE A 93 -15.83 -5.60 -12.93
N THR A 94 -15.87 -5.41 -11.62
CA THR A 94 -16.96 -5.86 -10.75
C THR A 94 -17.36 -4.78 -9.75
N GLN A 95 -18.48 -4.97 -9.06
CA GLN A 95 -18.95 -4.09 -8.00
C GLN A 95 -18.80 -4.81 -6.65
N LEU A 96 -18.15 -4.17 -5.70
CA LEU A 96 -18.05 -4.61 -4.31
C LEU A 96 -19.04 -3.82 -3.47
N SER A 97 -20.04 -4.49 -2.88
CA SER A 97 -20.99 -3.81 -1.99
C SER A 97 -20.37 -3.56 -0.62
N ALA A 98 -20.84 -2.51 0.08
CA ALA A 98 -20.39 -2.20 1.44
C ALA A 98 -20.68 -3.37 2.40
N GLN A 99 -21.84 -4.01 2.28
CA GLN A 99 -22.21 -5.17 3.09
C GLN A 99 -21.28 -6.36 2.89
N ASP A 100 -20.93 -6.66 1.63
CA ASP A 100 -20.03 -7.77 1.34
C ASP A 100 -18.62 -7.50 1.83
N TYR A 101 -18.17 -6.24 1.77
CA TYR A 101 -16.89 -5.85 2.35
C TYR A 101 -16.86 -6.06 3.87
N VAL A 102 -17.88 -5.61 4.59
CA VAL A 102 -18.00 -5.83 6.05
C VAL A 102 -17.99 -7.33 6.39
N LYS A 103 -18.75 -8.14 5.66
CA LYS A 103 -18.73 -9.61 5.82
C LYS A 103 -17.34 -10.20 5.58
N ALA A 104 -16.59 -9.65 4.62
CA ALA A 104 -15.21 -10.09 4.37
C ALA A 104 -14.31 -9.76 5.57
N VAL A 105 -14.40 -8.55 6.11
CA VAL A 105 -13.65 -8.15 7.32
C VAL A 105 -13.94 -9.10 8.48
N GLN A 106 -15.23 -9.37 8.77
CA GLN A 106 -15.64 -10.28 9.85
C GLN A 106 -15.10 -11.71 9.66
N LYS A 107 -15.12 -12.23 8.43
CA LYS A 107 -14.66 -13.60 8.14
C LYS A 107 -13.16 -13.73 8.07
N LEU A 108 -12.47 -12.76 7.51
CA LEU A 108 -11.03 -12.80 7.25
C LEU A 108 -10.19 -12.33 8.43
N ARG A 109 -10.79 -11.52 9.30
CA ARG A 109 -10.17 -11.01 10.52
C ARG A 109 -8.77 -10.41 10.28
N PRO A 110 -8.63 -9.38 9.43
CA PRO A 110 -7.38 -8.65 9.31
C PRO A 110 -7.07 -7.91 10.63
N ASP A 111 -5.83 -7.51 10.84
CA ASP A 111 -5.49 -6.65 12.00
C ASP A 111 -6.06 -5.26 11.82
N ILE A 112 -5.95 -4.72 10.61
CA ILE A 112 -6.47 -3.39 10.23
C ILE A 112 -7.44 -3.54 9.07
N ALA A 113 -8.65 -3.01 9.23
CA ALA A 113 -9.65 -2.89 8.17
C ALA A 113 -9.78 -1.41 7.76
N VAL A 114 -9.51 -1.11 6.49
CA VAL A 114 -9.69 0.24 5.94
C VAL A 114 -11.12 0.43 5.46
N GLY A 115 -11.78 1.48 5.90
CA GLY A 115 -13.16 1.79 5.50
C GLY A 115 -13.33 1.99 4.00
N MET A 116 -14.53 1.73 3.50
CA MET A 116 -14.87 2.00 2.11
C MET A 116 -14.93 3.50 1.84
N VAL A 117 -14.38 3.93 0.70
CA VAL A 117 -14.34 5.32 0.27
C VAL A 117 -14.79 5.47 -1.18
N ASP A 118 -15.55 6.52 -1.47
CA ASP A 118 -15.95 6.87 -2.82
C ASP A 118 -14.94 7.83 -3.46
N LEU A 119 -13.91 7.28 -4.11
CA LEU A 119 -12.92 8.07 -4.85
C LEU A 119 -13.34 8.27 -6.31
N ALA A 120 -13.05 9.42 -6.86
CA ALA A 120 -13.27 9.73 -8.26
C ALA A 120 -12.00 9.47 -9.09
N ASN A 121 -12.17 8.92 -10.30
CA ASN A 121 -11.06 8.67 -11.22
C ASN A 121 -10.53 9.94 -11.90
N LYS A 122 -11.30 11.04 -11.86
CA LYS A 122 -10.97 12.34 -12.44
C LYS A 122 -11.33 13.43 -11.44
N GLN A 123 -10.86 14.65 -11.65
CA GLN A 123 -11.22 15.81 -10.84
C GLN A 123 -12.76 15.95 -10.72
N PRO A 124 -13.35 15.80 -9.51
CA PRO A 124 -14.80 15.80 -9.36
C PRO A 124 -15.36 17.22 -9.32
N GLY A 125 -16.46 17.43 -10.03
CA GLY A 125 -17.26 18.65 -9.87
C GLY A 125 -18.01 18.70 -8.53
N SER A 126 -18.57 19.86 -8.14
CA SER A 126 -19.18 20.08 -6.81
C SER A 126 -20.23 19.02 -6.43
N LYS A 127 -21.20 18.72 -7.32
CA LYS A 127 -22.22 17.67 -7.07
C LYS A 127 -21.59 16.28 -6.84
N ARG A 128 -20.47 15.96 -7.51
CA ARG A 128 -19.78 14.67 -7.34
C ARG A 128 -19.07 14.63 -6.01
N ARG A 129 -18.43 15.72 -5.58
CA ARG A 129 -17.78 15.84 -4.28
C ARG A 129 -18.78 15.61 -3.12
N GLY A 130 -19.95 16.25 -3.15
CA GLY A 130 -20.99 15.99 -2.16
C GLY A 130 -21.39 14.51 -2.09
N LYS A 131 -21.62 13.86 -3.25
CA LYS A 131 -21.92 12.43 -3.28
C LYS A 131 -20.77 11.53 -2.74
N MET A 132 -19.52 11.94 -2.92
CA MET A 132 -18.37 11.21 -2.37
C MET A 132 -18.42 11.24 -0.84
N VAL A 133 -18.66 12.40 -0.27
CA VAL A 133 -18.78 12.58 1.19
C VAL A 133 -19.96 11.79 1.73
N ASP A 134 -21.16 12.02 1.18
CA ASP A 134 -22.40 11.36 1.65
C ASP A 134 -22.27 9.84 1.66
N ARG A 135 -21.70 9.26 0.59
CA ARG A 135 -21.52 7.81 0.48
C ARG A 135 -20.47 7.27 1.43
N THR A 136 -19.31 7.93 1.52
CA THR A 136 -18.24 7.52 2.42
C THR A 136 -18.71 7.57 3.86
N HIS A 137 -19.42 8.64 4.24
CA HIS A 137 -20.02 8.81 5.55
C HIS A 137 -21.03 7.67 5.88
N ALA A 138 -21.99 7.42 4.98
CA ALA A 138 -22.98 6.35 5.16
C ALA A 138 -22.30 4.97 5.28
N TRP A 139 -21.33 4.67 4.44
CA TRP A 139 -20.60 3.38 4.50
C TRP A 139 -19.77 3.22 5.77
N THR A 140 -19.18 4.32 6.28
CA THR A 140 -18.43 4.30 7.55
C THR A 140 -19.39 4.01 8.71
N ARG A 141 -20.52 4.72 8.80
CA ARG A 141 -21.54 4.47 9.83
C ARG A 141 -22.04 3.04 9.80
N ASP A 142 -22.48 2.57 8.63
CA ASP A 142 -23.00 1.21 8.47
C ASP A 142 -21.95 0.14 8.83
N ALA A 143 -20.67 0.38 8.49
CA ALA A 143 -19.60 -0.55 8.80
C ALA A 143 -19.33 -0.62 10.31
N LEU A 144 -19.24 0.54 10.98
CA LEU A 144 -18.99 0.60 12.43
C LEU A 144 -20.15 -0.05 13.20
N GLU A 145 -21.40 0.23 12.82
CA GLU A 145 -22.56 -0.41 13.43
C GLU A 145 -22.55 -1.93 13.28
N GLN A 146 -22.17 -2.46 12.09
CA GLN A 146 -22.13 -3.90 11.83
C GLN A 146 -20.90 -4.60 12.46
N LEU A 147 -19.80 -3.90 12.66
CA LEU A 147 -18.56 -4.47 13.21
C LEU A 147 -18.51 -4.36 14.75
N TYR A 148 -19.01 -3.26 15.33
CA TYR A 148 -18.82 -2.94 16.74
C TYR A 148 -20.11 -2.51 17.47
N GLY A 149 -21.21 -2.26 16.74
CA GLY A 149 -22.46 -1.74 17.31
C GLY A 149 -23.04 -2.59 18.44
N ASP A 150 -23.91 -1.97 19.25
CA ASP A 150 -24.53 -2.61 20.41
C ASP A 150 -25.45 -3.78 20.05
N ALA A 151 -25.97 -3.81 18.83
CA ALA A 151 -26.78 -4.93 18.31
C ALA A 151 -25.94 -6.19 18.02
N VAL A 152 -24.62 -6.08 17.92
CA VAL A 152 -23.69 -7.18 17.68
C VAL A 152 -23.34 -7.83 19.02
N ALA A 153 -23.53 -9.16 19.10
CA ALA A 153 -23.14 -9.87 20.32
C ALA A 153 -21.62 -9.74 20.56
N GLU A 154 -21.21 -9.55 21.80
CA GLU A 154 -19.81 -9.26 22.17
C GLU A 154 -18.79 -10.25 21.58
N LYS A 155 -19.14 -11.53 21.52
CA LYS A 155 -18.33 -12.59 20.90
C LYS A 155 -18.16 -12.44 19.38
N ASP A 156 -19.09 -11.74 18.72
CA ASP A 156 -19.15 -11.57 17.25
C ASP A 156 -18.63 -10.21 16.82
N LYS A 157 -18.33 -9.30 17.75
CA LYS A 157 -17.69 -8.00 17.46
C LYS A 157 -16.34 -8.20 16.80
N SER A 158 -16.05 -7.40 15.81
CA SER A 158 -14.76 -7.45 15.12
C SER A 158 -13.62 -7.08 16.07
N LYS A 159 -12.50 -7.80 15.96
CA LYS A 159 -11.24 -7.46 16.65
C LYS A 159 -10.29 -6.64 15.76
N SER A 160 -10.64 -6.44 14.50
CA SER A 160 -9.85 -5.63 13.57
C SER A 160 -9.89 -4.17 13.98
N ALA A 161 -8.76 -3.47 13.90
CA ALA A 161 -8.72 -2.02 14.06
C ALA A 161 -9.33 -1.36 12.80
N TYR A 162 -10.37 -0.52 12.97
CA TYR A 162 -10.99 0.15 11.84
C TYR A 162 -10.32 1.51 11.57
N PHE A 163 -9.83 1.69 10.35
CA PHE A 163 -9.26 2.96 9.89
C PHE A 163 -10.27 3.68 9.03
N ALA A 164 -10.79 4.81 9.55
CA ALA A 164 -11.79 5.62 8.86
C ALA A 164 -11.16 6.35 7.67
N PRO A 165 -11.76 6.27 6.47
CA PRO A 165 -11.23 6.95 5.30
C PRO A 165 -11.49 8.45 5.36
N VAL A 166 -10.46 9.26 5.11
CA VAL A 166 -10.57 10.71 4.92
C VAL A 166 -10.40 11.02 3.44
N LEU A 167 -11.41 11.68 2.86
CA LEU A 167 -11.43 11.99 1.44
C LEU A 167 -10.33 13.03 1.09
N PRO A 168 -9.77 12.98 -0.14
CA PRO A 168 -8.85 14.00 -0.63
C PRO A 168 -9.59 15.28 -1.03
N LEU A 169 -10.26 15.91 -0.07
CA LEU A 169 -11.08 17.11 -0.18
C LEU A 169 -10.76 18.08 0.95
N ASP A 170 -11.09 19.35 0.77
CA ASP A 170 -10.96 20.34 1.84
C ASP A 170 -11.88 20.00 3.03
N ASN A 171 -11.46 20.32 4.25
CA ASN A 171 -12.24 20.04 5.46
C ASN A 171 -13.66 20.64 5.41
N ALA A 172 -13.81 21.85 4.87
CA ALA A 172 -15.11 22.48 4.71
C ALA A 172 -16.10 21.70 3.83
N GLN A 173 -15.58 20.89 2.88
CA GLN A 173 -16.38 20.07 1.96
C GLN A 173 -16.83 18.75 2.60
N GLN A 174 -16.18 18.31 3.67
CA GLN A 174 -16.47 17.08 4.39
C GLN A 174 -16.68 17.32 5.92
N SER A 175 -17.01 18.53 6.32
CA SER A 175 -17.10 18.94 7.72
C SER A 175 -18.03 18.05 8.54
N LEU A 176 -19.26 17.80 8.10
CA LEU A 176 -20.20 16.93 8.81
C LEU A 176 -19.65 15.52 9.04
N TYR A 177 -18.92 14.96 8.07
CA TYR A 177 -18.30 13.68 8.23
C TYR A 177 -17.15 13.71 9.24
N LEU A 178 -16.32 14.74 9.20
CA LEU A 178 -15.23 14.92 10.17
C LEU A 178 -15.79 15.16 11.59
N ASP A 179 -16.84 15.98 11.73
CA ASP A 179 -17.50 16.22 13.00
C ASP A 179 -18.05 14.92 13.62
N ASP A 180 -18.64 14.03 12.80
CA ASP A 180 -19.10 12.71 13.24
C ASP A 180 -17.94 11.77 13.60
N LEU A 181 -16.82 11.84 12.89
CA LEU A 181 -15.59 11.09 13.27
C LEU A 181 -15.04 11.56 14.63
N GLU A 182 -15.16 12.84 14.94
CA GLU A 182 -14.70 13.43 16.21
C GLU A 182 -15.63 13.14 17.39
N SER A 183 -16.93 13.03 17.15
CA SER A 183 -17.96 12.89 18.17
C SER A 183 -18.54 11.48 18.25
N GLU A 184 -19.33 11.07 17.26
CA GLU A 184 -20.11 9.84 17.26
C GLU A 184 -19.20 8.60 17.11
N PHE A 185 -18.25 8.63 16.16
CA PHE A 185 -17.42 7.46 15.82
C PHE A 185 -16.08 7.41 16.52
N ARG A 186 -15.75 8.39 17.35
CA ARG A 186 -14.43 8.57 17.94
C ARG A 186 -13.89 7.33 18.67
N TRP A 187 -14.76 6.59 19.31
CA TRP A 187 -14.42 5.44 20.14
C TRP A 187 -14.37 4.12 19.36
N ASP A 188 -14.98 4.08 18.17
CA ASP A 188 -15.03 2.89 17.32
C ASP A 188 -13.94 2.89 16.25
N ILE A 189 -13.34 4.07 15.95
CA ILE A 189 -12.24 4.18 15.01
C ILE A 189 -10.89 4.05 15.72
N SER A 190 -9.98 3.30 15.10
CA SER A 190 -8.63 3.05 15.60
C SER A 190 -7.55 3.82 14.84
N GLY A 191 -7.88 4.44 13.72
CA GLY A 191 -6.97 5.20 12.88
C GLY A 191 -7.67 5.88 11.71
N LEU A 192 -6.89 6.61 10.93
CA LEU A 192 -7.35 7.32 9.74
C LEU A 192 -6.64 6.79 8.49
N ALA A 193 -7.37 6.66 7.39
CA ALA A 193 -6.84 6.31 6.08
C ALA A 193 -6.96 7.50 5.12
N LEU A 194 -5.82 8.08 4.73
CA LEU A 194 -5.73 9.27 3.90
C LEU A 194 -5.29 8.89 2.48
N TYR A 195 -5.76 9.61 1.48
CA TYR A 195 -5.53 9.28 0.05
C TYR A 195 -4.71 10.33 -0.70
N GLN A 196 -4.16 11.30 0.01
CA GLN A 196 -3.15 12.24 -0.52
C GLN A 196 -2.36 12.86 0.62
N SER A 197 -1.07 13.15 0.39
CA SER A 197 -0.16 13.72 1.39
C SER A 197 -0.63 15.07 1.93
N ALA A 198 -1.26 15.91 1.09
CA ALA A 198 -1.80 17.20 1.52
C ALA A 198 -2.85 17.07 2.64
N SER A 199 -3.60 15.97 2.69
CA SER A 199 -4.62 15.74 3.73
C SER A 199 -4.02 15.57 5.13
N LEU A 200 -2.74 15.20 5.25
CA LEU A 200 -2.05 15.08 6.55
C LEU A 200 -2.05 16.40 7.34
N GLY A 201 -1.86 17.53 6.64
CA GLY A 201 -1.85 18.87 7.25
C GLY A 201 -3.23 19.39 7.68
N PHE A 202 -4.30 18.69 7.32
CA PHE A 202 -5.68 19.10 7.60
C PHE A 202 -6.42 18.18 8.56
N VAL A 203 -5.74 17.18 9.14
CA VAL A 203 -6.35 16.31 10.16
C VAL A 203 -6.72 17.17 11.38
N PRO A 204 -7.99 17.11 11.85
CA PRO A 204 -8.41 17.83 13.05
C PRO A 204 -7.57 17.47 14.27
N GLU A 205 -7.35 18.43 15.16
CA GLU A 205 -6.50 18.24 16.36
C GLU A 205 -7.04 17.16 17.29
N SER A 206 -8.36 17.04 17.40
CA SER A 206 -9.07 16.00 18.15
C SER A 206 -8.76 14.57 17.68
N LEU A 207 -8.44 14.41 16.39
CA LEU A 207 -8.07 13.14 15.76
C LEU A 207 -6.54 12.99 15.59
N ALA A 208 -5.76 13.97 16.04
CA ALA A 208 -4.30 13.98 15.84
C ALA A 208 -3.56 12.81 16.50
N ASN A 209 -4.13 12.23 17.56
CA ASN A 209 -3.57 11.08 18.27
C ASN A 209 -3.86 9.73 17.60
N LEU A 210 -4.68 9.70 16.54
CA LEU A 210 -4.97 8.48 15.80
C LEU A 210 -3.85 8.19 14.79
N PRO A 211 -3.42 6.92 14.64
CA PRO A 211 -2.48 6.53 13.59
C PRO A 211 -3.05 6.84 12.21
N ARG A 212 -2.18 7.35 11.32
CA ARG A 212 -2.52 7.80 9.97
C ARG A 212 -1.89 6.88 8.94
N LEU A 213 -2.73 6.13 8.25
CA LEU A 213 -2.33 5.33 7.09
C LEU A 213 -2.47 6.20 5.83
N LEU A 214 -1.37 6.45 5.15
CA LEU A 214 -1.36 7.23 3.93
C LEU A 214 -1.24 6.33 2.69
N PHE A 215 -2.22 6.44 1.82
CA PHE A 215 -2.20 5.90 0.46
C PHE A 215 -1.66 6.99 -0.49
N SER A 216 -0.33 7.02 -0.66
CA SER A 216 0.37 7.89 -1.61
C SER A 216 1.25 7.06 -2.54
N GLU A 217 1.66 7.65 -3.65
CA GLU A 217 2.55 7.03 -4.64
C GLU A 217 3.90 7.76 -4.64
N PRO A 218 4.71 7.66 -3.55
CA PRO A 218 6.00 8.32 -3.52
C PRO A 218 6.94 7.70 -4.55
N GLU A 219 7.48 8.54 -5.43
CA GLU A 219 8.41 8.13 -6.48
C GLU A 219 9.85 8.08 -5.99
N THR A 220 10.15 8.63 -4.81
CA THR A 220 11.49 8.70 -4.24
C THR A 220 11.47 8.52 -2.72
N PRO A 221 12.61 8.10 -2.12
CA PRO A 221 12.74 8.07 -0.66
C PRO A 221 12.53 9.44 0.01
N GLN A 222 12.91 10.53 -0.66
CA GLN A 222 12.69 11.90 -0.16
C GLN A 222 11.20 12.21 -0.03
N ALA A 223 10.37 11.74 -0.97
CA ALA A 223 8.91 11.89 -0.87
C ALA A 223 8.34 11.11 0.32
N ILE A 224 8.86 9.89 0.59
CA ILE A 224 8.50 9.10 1.78
C ILE A 224 8.86 9.86 3.06
N LEU A 225 10.09 10.38 3.15
CA LEU A 225 10.54 11.15 4.31
C LEU A 225 9.68 12.40 4.56
N ARG A 226 9.29 13.09 3.48
CA ARG A 226 8.37 14.24 3.56
C ARG A 226 6.99 13.81 4.10
N ASP A 227 6.43 12.71 3.61
CA ASP A 227 5.13 12.23 4.08
C ASP A 227 5.19 11.86 5.59
N ILE A 228 6.30 11.27 6.05
CA ILE A 228 6.53 10.99 7.46
C ILE A 228 6.66 12.29 8.27
N SER A 229 7.38 13.31 7.77
CA SER A 229 7.51 14.61 8.47
C SER A 229 6.18 15.35 8.58
N LEU A 230 5.24 15.10 7.67
CA LEU A 230 3.86 15.60 7.73
C LEU A 230 2.96 14.79 8.69
N GLY A 231 3.47 13.71 9.29
CA GLY A 231 2.77 12.92 10.29
C GLY A 231 2.09 11.65 9.75
N ALA A 232 2.57 11.06 8.67
CA ALA A 232 2.15 9.72 8.26
C ALA A 232 2.84 8.67 9.14
N ASP A 233 2.07 7.76 9.76
CA ASP A 233 2.56 6.67 10.59
C ASP A 233 2.72 5.37 9.80
N LEU A 234 1.80 5.14 8.87
CA LEU A 234 1.75 3.98 7.98
C LEU A 234 1.72 4.47 6.54
N LEU A 235 2.52 3.86 5.68
CA LEU A 235 2.67 4.29 4.28
C LEU A 235 2.56 3.11 3.32
N THR A 236 1.97 3.35 2.16
CA THR A 236 2.12 2.47 1.02
C THR A 236 3.37 2.85 0.24
N THR A 237 4.17 1.87 -0.17
CA THR A 237 5.45 2.09 -0.86
C THR A 237 5.51 1.37 -2.20
N PRO A 238 4.74 1.81 -3.21
CA PRO A 238 4.76 1.19 -4.54
C PRO A 238 6.13 1.32 -5.22
N LEU A 239 6.94 2.28 -4.79
CA LEU A 239 8.32 2.49 -5.24
C LEU A 239 9.15 1.19 -5.23
N LEU A 240 9.01 0.35 -4.20
CA LEU A 240 9.74 -0.93 -4.09
C LEU A 240 9.40 -1.86 -5.25
N GLY A 241 8.11 -2.06 -5.52
CA GLY A 241 7.66 -2.90 -6.62
C GLY A 241 8.04 -2.32 -7.98
N ALA A 242 7.85 -1.02 -8.18
CA ALA A 242 8.18 -0.32 -9.43
C ALA A 242 9.68 -0.40 -9.75
N SER A 243 10.55 -0.20 -8.76
CA SER A 243 12.00 -0.32 -8.93
C SER A 243 12.41 -1.77 -9.25
N SER A 244 11.86 -2.74 -8.52
CA SER A 244 12.16 -4.15 -8.76
C SER A 244 11.72 -4.57 -10.17
N ASP A 245 10.50 -4.25 -10.57
CA ASP A 245 9.97 -4.53 -11.92
C ASP A 245 10.76 -3.79 -13.01
N GLY A 246 11.24 -2.59 -12.71
CA GLY A 246 12.13 -1.82 -13.59
C GLY A 246 13.53 -2.38 -13.74
N GLY A 247 13.94 -3.36 -12.95
CA GLY A 247 15.32 -3.86 -12.95
C GLY A 247 16.31 -2.94 -12.23
N ILE A 248 15.79 -2.08 -11.34
CA ILE A 248 16.57 -1.14 -10.54
C ILE A 248 16.90 -1.76 -9.18
N ALA A 249 18.17 -1.84 -8.84
CA ALA A 249 18.62 -2.16 -7.49
C ALA A 249 18.78 -0.87 -6.69
N MET A 250 18.02 -0.73 -5.60
CA MET A 250 18.09 0.42 -4.69
C MET A 250 19.45 0.45 -3.97
N GLY A 251 20.01 1.66 -3.71
CA GLY A 251 21.35 1.81 -3.13
C GLY A 251 21.46 2.92 -2.09
N PHE A 252 20.40 3.29 -1.42
CA PHE A 252 20.39 4.34 -0.41
C PHE A 252 20.29 3.78 1.02
N VAL A 253 20.81 4.57 1.98
CA VAL A 253 20.70 4.30 3.41
C VAL A 253 20.25 5.56 4.15
N PHE A 254 19.53 5.38 5.26
CA PHE A 254 19.11 6.47 6.12
C PHE A 254 19.49 6.16 7.59
N PRO A 255 20.07 7.11 8.32
CA PRO A 255 20.56 8.42 7.86
C PRO A 255 21.64 8.30 6.78
N ALA A 256 21.72 9.30 5.90
CA ALA A 256 22.74 9.32 4.87
C ALA A 256 24.14 9.39 5.50
N PRO A 257 25.17 8.77 4.91
CA PRO A 257 26.54 8.91 5.39
C PRO A 257 26.98 10.38 5.34
N ALA A 258 27.86 10.77 6.26
CA ALA A 258 28.39 12.11 6.25
C ALA A 258 29.06 12.41 4.90
N PRO A 259 28.86 13.59 4.31
CA PRO A 259 29.49 13.96 3.05
C PRO A 259 31.02 13.93 3.21
N VAL A 260 31.71 13.21 2.33
CA VAL A 260 33.15 12.92 2.45
C VAL A 260 34.01 14.16 2.25
N SER A 261 33.49 15.29 1.76
CA SER A 261 34.17 16.56 1.63
C SER A 261 33.22 17.72 1.39
N GLU A 262 33.54 18.93 1.82
CA GLU A 262 32.83 20.20 1.54
C GLU A 262 32.96 20.66 0.06
N GLY A 263 33.39 19.79 -0.86
CA GLY A 263 33.47 20.07 -2.29
C GLY A 263 32.20 19.61 -3.02
N LYS A 264 31.95 20.21 -4.20
CA LYS A 264 30.87 19.83 -5.12
C LYS A 264 31.07 18.39 -5.64
N SER A 265 30.77 17.39 -4.84
CA SER A 265 30.62 16.02 -5.35
C SER A 265 29.22 15.88 -5.97
N GLU A 266 29.11 15.16 -7.07
CA GLU A 266 27.81 14.80 -7.64
C GLU A 266 27.00 14.00 -6.61
N PRO A 267 25.68 14.22 -6.54
CA PRO A 267 24.83 13.45 -5.63
C PRO A 267 24.93 11.95 -5.92
N LEU A 268 24.94 11.15 -4.87
CA LEU A 268 24.93 9.70 -5.00
C LEU A 268 23.62 9.24 -5.65
N PRO A 269 23.63 8.27 -6.57
CA PRO A 269 22.40 7.75 -7.15
C PRO A 269 21.58 6.99 -6.10
N LEU A 270 20.27 7.04 -6.19
CA LEU A 270 19.35 6.29 -5.34
C LEU A 270 19.30 4.78 -5.64
N GLY A 271 19.91 4.36 -6.73
CA GLY A 271 19.99 2.98 -7.16
C GLY A 271 20.76 2.84 -8.48
N ILE A 272 20.84 1.63 -8.98
CA ILE A 272 21.51 1.30 -10.24
C ILE A 272 20.56 0.58 -11.19
N ASP A 273 20.60 0.94 -12.47
CA ASP A 273 19.88 0.24 -13.53
C ASP A 273 20.68 -0.98 -14.00
N LEU A 274 20.24 -2.17 -13.66
CA LEU A 274 20.94 -3.43 -13.98
C LEU A 274 20.73 -3.88 -15.44
N TRP A 275 19.99 -3.15 -16.25
CA TRP A 275 19.89 -3.43 -17.69
C TRP A 275 21.08 -2.91 -18.49
N THR A 276 21.86 -1.97 -17.94
CA THR A 276 22.99 -1.38 -18.65
C THR A 276 24.11 -2.37 -18.90
N GLY A 277 24.79 -2.25 -20.06
CA GLY A 277 25.89 -3.14 -20.45
C GLY A 277 27.10 -3.10 -19.53
N ASP A 278 27.21 -2.06 -18.69
CA ASP A 278 28.31 -1.90 -17.72
C ASP A 278 28.36 -3.04 -16.69
N HIS A 279 27.23 -3.72 -16.48
CA HIS A 279 27.13 -4.82 -15.53
C HIS A 279 27.43 -6.21 -16.10
N THR A 280 27.75 -6.32 -17.39
CA THR A 280 27.97 -7.60 -18.09
C THR A 280 29.03 -8.47 -17.40
N THR A 281 30.05 -7.87 -16.81
CA THR A 281 31.16 -8.57 -16.12
C THR A 281 31.37 -8.11 -14.68
N ASP A 282 30.43 -7.31 -14.13
CA ASP A 282 30.53 -6.75 -12.78
C ASP A 282 30.16 -7.83 -11.73
N THR A 283 31.16 -8.36 -11.04
CA THR A 283 30.99 -9.36 -9.97
C THR A 283 30.79 -8.74 -8.59
N SER A 284 30.54 -7.43 -8.48
CA SER A 284 30.21 -6.77 -7.23
C SER A 284 28.79 -7.11 -6.77
N PRO A 285 28.48 -7.08 -5.47
CA PRO A 285 27.10 -7.20 -4.98
C PRO A 285 26.24 -6.04 -5.47
N LEU A 286 24.91 -6.17 -5.37
CA LEU A 286 23.99 -5.10 -5.80
C LEU A 286 24.19 -3.83 -4.97
N GLY A 287 24.38 -3.96 -3.67
CA GLY A 287 24.73 -2.87 -2.75
C GLY A 287 25.99 -3.23 -1.97
N GLU A 288 26.94 -2.29 -1.89
CA GLU A 288 28.15 -2.48 -1.10
C GLU A 288 27.81 -2.58 0.39
N GLY A 289 28.34 -3.60 1.07
CA GLY A 289 28.03 -3.86 2.48
C GLY A 289 26.61 -4.38 2.75
N CYS A 290 25.80 -4.62 1.72
CA CYS A 290 24.46 -5.14 1.90
C CYS A 290 24.46 -6.62 2.30
N GLU A 291 23.76 -6.92 3.40
CA GLU A 291 23.71 -8.28 3.96
C GLU A 291 22.52 -9.12 3.50
N CYS A 292 21.72 -8.65 2.54
CA CYS A 292 20.58 -9.41 2.04
C CYS A 292 20.99 -10.72 1.38
N TYR A 293 20.03 -11.64 1.25
CA TYR A 293 20.26 -12.94 0.61
C TYR A 293 20.83 -12.79 -0.81
N THR A 294 20.33 -11.83 -1.59
CA THR A 294 20.76 -11.61 -2.97
C THR A 294 22.22 -11.17 -3.02
N CYS A 295 22.63 -10.17 -2.23
CA CYS A 295 24.00 -9.67 -2.23
C CYS A 295 25.01 -10.67 -1.68
N LYS A 296 24.62 -11.57 -0.76
CA LYS A 296 25.49 -12.63 -0.22
C LYS A 296 25.75 -13.77 -1.20
N ASN A 297 24.82 -14.01 -2.13
CA ASN A 297 24.90 -15.21 -2.99
C ASN A 297 25.06 -14.89 -4.48
N TYR A 298 24.78 -13.67 -4.91
CA TYR A 298 24.76 -13.29 -6.32
C TYR A 298 25.41 -11.90 -6.52
N HIS A 299 25.76 -11.62 -7.76
CA HIS A 299 26.41 -10.38 -8.18
C HIS A 299 25.68 -9.73 -9.36
N ARG A 300 26.05 -8.48 -9.67
CA ARG A 300 25.37 -7.66 -10.69
C ARG A 300 25.34 -8.32 -12.06
N ALA A 301 26.47 -8.88 -12.52
CA ALA A 301 26.53 -9.56 -13.82
C ALA A 301 25.56 -10.72 -13.93
N TYR A 302 25.33 -11.47 -12.86
CA TYR A 302 24.37 -12.58 -12.88
C TYR A 302 22.94 -12.07 -12.98
N ILE A 303 22.57 -11.03 -12.20
CA ILE A 303 21.24 -10.44 -12.27
C ILE A 303 21.00 -9.78 -13.63
N HIS A 304 21.99 -9.06 -14.17
CA HIS A 304 21.96 -8.51 -15.53
C HIS A 304 21.69 -9.61 -16.57
N HIS A 305 22.41 -10.74 -16.50
CA HIS A 305 22.19 -11.88 -17.39
C HIS A 305 20.77 -12.44 -17.29
N LEU A 306 20.25 -12.62 -16.08
CA LEU A 306 18.89 -13.11 -15.87
C LEU A 306 17.83 -12.13 -16.40
N LEU A 307 18.04 -10.81 -16.26
CA LEU A 307 17.16 -9.80 -16.82
C LEU A 307 17.12 -9.87 -18.34
N LEU A 308 18.30 -9.98 -19.00
CA LEU A 308 18.39 -10.13 -20.47
C LEU A 308 17.72 -11.43 -20.95
N ALA A 309 17.86 -12.52 -20.20
CA ALA A 309 17.18 -13.78 -20.46
C ALA A 309 15.67 -13.75 -20.15
N LYS A 310 15.19 -12.67 -19.51
CA LYS A 310 13.81 -12.52 -19.03
C LYS A 310 13.37 -13.62 -18.04
N GLU A 311 14.29 -14.05 -17.21
CA GLU A 311 14.05 -15.03 -16.17
C GLU A 311 13.38 -14.39 -14.94
N MET A 312 12.26 -14.96 -14.47
CA MET A 312 11.51 -14.43 -13.32
C MET A 312 12.35 -14.33 -12.05
N THR A 313 13.37 -15.18 -11.92
CA THR A 313 14.32 -15.17 -10.80
C THR A 313 15.03 -13.82 -10.64
N ALA A 314 15.29 -13.08 -11.73
CA ALA A 314 15.91 -11.77 -11.66
C ALA A 314 15.07 -10.80 -10.78
N TRP A 315 13.79 -10.70 -11.10
CA TRP A 315 12.86 -9.81 -10.38
C TRP A 315 12.63 -10.27 -8.95
N ALA A 316 12.59 -11.59 -8.69
CA ALA A 316 12.49 -12.11 -7.32
C ALA A 316 13.72 -11.74 -6.49
N LEU A 317 14.94 -11.90 -7.03
CA LEU A 317 16.17 -11.53 -6.35
C LEU A 317 16.28 -10.01 -6.12
N LEU A 318 15.87 -9.21 -7.10
CA LEU A 318 15.77 -7.75 -6.94
C LEU A 318 14.76 -7.36 -5.86
N GLN A 319 13.60 -8.01 -5.83
CA GLN A 319 12.59 -7.77 -4.80
C GLN A 319 13.15 -8.05 -3.40
N VAL A 320 13.89 -9.15 -3.22
CA VAL A 320 14.54 -9.47 -1.93
C VAL A 320 15.56 -8.41 -1.53
N HIS A 321 16.37 -7.93 -2.48
CA HIS A 321 17.34 -6.86 -2.22
C HIS A 321 16.67 -5.53 -1.88
N ASN A 322 15.76 -5.08 -2.72
CA ASN A 322 15.07 -3.80 -2.55
C ASN A 322 14.23 -3.76 -1.27
N PHE A 323 13.62 -4.89 -0.90
CA PHE A 323 12.90 -5.02 0.36
C PHE A 323 13.84 -4.82 1.56
N HIS A 324 15.03 -5.43 1.54
CA HIS A 324 16.04 -5.26 2.59
C HIS A 324 16.52 -3.80 2.70
N VAL A 325 16.74 -3.13 1.56
CA VAL A 325 17.11 -1.70 1.55
C VAL A 325 16.01 -0.85 2.19
N MET A 326 14.74 -1.09 1.84
CA MET A 326 13.61 -0.36 2.42
C MET A 326 13.41 -0.67 3.90
N ASP A 327 13.60 -1.92 4.33
CA ASP A 327 13.50 -2.28 5.74
C ASP A 327 14.58 -1.57 6.58
N THR A 328 15.82 -1.57 6.09
CA THR A 328 16.95 -0.83 6.70
C THR A 328 16.70 0.68 6.72
N PHE A 329 16.16 1.23 5.62
CA PHE A 329 15.79 2.64 5.53
C PHE A 329 14.75 3.01 6.61
N PHE A 330 13.66 2.26 6.75
CA PHE A 330 12.67 2.53 7.77
C PHE A 330 13.17 2.28 9.21
N ALA A 331 14.10 1.34 9.41
CA ALA A 331 14.76 1.18 10.69
C ALA A 331 15.55 2.44 11.07
N GLY A 332 16.34 2.98 10.13
CA GLY A 332 17.06 4.23 10.33
C GLY A 332 16.13 5.44 10.55
N VAL A 333 14.99 5.50 9.86
CA VAL A 333 13.97 6.54 10.10
C VAL A 333 13.46 6.48 11.55
N ARG A 334 13.10 5.29 12.04
CA ARG A 334 12.63 5.11 13.43
C ARG A 334 13.69 5.53 14.44
N GLU A 335 14.95 5.14 14.23
CA GLU A 335 16.07 5.56 15.08
C GLU A 335 16.29 7.08 15.06
N SER A 336 16.22 7.71 13.90
CA SER A 336 16.38 9.14 13.73
C SER A 336 15.29 9.93 14.46
N ILE A 337 14.02 9.49 14.35
CA ILE A 337 12.90 10.07 15.10
C ILE A 337 13.13 9.90 16.61
N GLN A 338 13.54 8.71 17.05
CA GLN A 338 13.80 8.44 18.47
C GLN A 338 14.93 9.31 19.05
N ARG A 339 15.97 9.59 18.25
CA ARG A 339 17.08 10.49 18.62
C ARG A 339 16.72 11.97 18.56
N GLY A 340 15.59 12.33 17.92
CA GLY A 340 15.20 13.72 17.67
C GLY A 340 16.02 14.43 16.59
N SER A 341 16.73 13.68 15.72
CA SER A 341 17.57 14.24 14.64
C SER A 341 16.90 14.18 13.26
N PHE A 342 15.66 13.74 13.17
CA PHE A 342 14.98 13.38 11.92
C PHE A 342 15.00 14.51 10.88
N GLU A 343 14.70 15.75 11.25
CA GLU A 343 14.70 16.89 10.33
C GLU A 343 16.11 17.19 9.76
N GLN A 344 17.16 17.05 10.57
CA GLN A 344 18.55 17.23 10.13
C GLN A 344 18.98 16.09 9.19
N ASP A 345 18.57 14.87 9.52
CA ASP A 345 18.88 13.68 8.72
C ASP A 345 18.19 13.72 7.36
N ILE A 346 16.95 14.22 7.26
CA ILE A 346 16.24 14.49 5.98
C ILE A 346 17.02 15.50 5.13
N GLN A 347 17.46 16.60 5.73
CA GLN A 347 18.21 17.62 5.00
C GLN A 347 19.55 17.08 4.48
N THR A 348 20.22 16.25 5.28
CA THR A 348 21.45 15.59 4.89
C THR A 348 21.21 14.58 3.77
N PHE A 349 20.18 13.75 3.88
CA PHE A 349 19.78 12.80 2.87
C PHE A 349 19.50 13.48 1.52
N SER A 350 18.76 14.59 1.54
CA SER A 350 18.42 15.35 0.33
C SER A 350 19.63 16.05 -0.34
N ARG A 351 20.71 16.28 0.42
CA ARG A 351 21.97 16.82 -0.13
C ARG A 351 22.88 15.74 -0.68
N VAL A 352 22.87 14.56 -0.07
CA VAL A 352 23.77 13.45 -0.42
C VAL A 352 23.26 12.68 -1.63
N TYR A 353 21.95 12.46 -1.72
CA TYR A 353 21.35 11.64 -2.77
C TYR A 353 20.66 12.44 -3.86
N ALA A 354 20.62 11.87 -5.07
CA ALA A 354 19.88 12.42 -6.19
C ALA A 354 18.39 12.58 -5.87
N SER A 355 17.74 13.55 -6.52
CA SER A 355 16.32 13.86 -6.31
C SER A 355 15.34 12.94 -7.04
N SER A 356 15.85 12.03 -7.88
CA SER A 356 15.05 11.08 -8.67
C SER A 356 15.67 9.69 -8.65
N MET A 357 14.83 8.67 -8.77
CA MET A 357 15.29 7.31 -9.04
C MET A 357 15.89 7.24 -10.45
N PRO A 358 16.85 6.32 -10.70
CA PRO A 358 17.34 6.08 -12.05
C PRO A 358 16.20 5.59 -12.95
N GLU A 359 16.24 6.01 -14.22
CA GLU A 359 15.31 5.50 -15.23
C GLU A 359 15.69 4.08 -15.63
N SER A 360 14.69 3.21 -15.77
CA SER A 360 14.90 1.84 -16.27
C SER A 360 15.13 1.87 -17.78
N SER A 361 16.23 1.31 -18.27
CA SER A 361 16.51 1.16 -19.70
C SER A 361 15.93 -0.13 -20.30
N GLY A 362 15.34 -1.00 -19.49
CA GLY A 362 14.80 -2.29 -19.91
C GLY A 362 13.28 -2.42 -19.78
N GLN A 363 12.81 -3.64 -19.95
CA GLN A 363 11.39 -3.97 -19.87
C GLN A 363 11.09 -4.77 -18.60
N GLY A 364 10.04 -4.39 -17.89
CA GLY A 364 9.53 -5.15 -16.75
C GLY A 364 9.05 -6.56 -17.10
N PRO A 365 8.71 -7.37 -16.11
CA PRO A 365 8.25 -8.73 -16.32
C PRO A 365 6.95 -8.76 -17.16
N ARG A 366 6.79 -9.81 -17.98
CA ARG A 366 5.68 -9.90 -18.95
C ARG A 366 4.29 -9.84 -18.32
N TYR A 367 4.14 -10.24 -17.06
CA TYR A 367 2.87 -10.13 -16.35
C TYR A 367 2.43 -8.68 -16.10
N CYS A 368 3.38 -7.75 -15.95
CA CYS A 368 3.09 -6.32 -15.85
C CYS A 368 2.54 -5.75 -17.17
N GLN A 369 3.09 -6.18 -18.31
CA GLN A 369 2.68 -5.68 -19.62
C GLN A 369 1.25 -6.09 -20.01
N SER A 370 0.81 -7.31 -19.64
CA SER A 370 -0.54 -7.77 -19.94
C SER A 370 -1.63 -6.98 -19.21
N ARG A 371 -1.31 -6.36 -18.07
CA ARG A 371 -2.24 -5.53 -17.30
C ARG A 371 -2.25 -4.06 -17.73
N MET A 372 -1.14 -3.53 -18.28
CA MET A 372 -1.09 -2.16 -18.82
C MET A 372 -1.63 -2.04 -20.24
N CYS A 373 -1.42 -3.04 -21.12
CA CYS A 373 -1.86 -2.97 -22.53
C CYS A 373 -3.38 -2.92 -22.72
N TYR A 374 -4.18 -3.33 -21.76
CA TYR A 374 -5.65 -3.19 -21.85
C TYR A 374 -6.13 -1.74 -21.70
N PHE A 375 -5.30 -0.82 -21.18
CA PHE A 375 -5.70 0.54 -20.89
C PHE A 375 -5.19 1.58 -21.91
N VAL A 376 -4.15 1.28 -22.69
CA VAL A 376 -3.54 2.25 -23.62
C VAL A 376 -4.07 2.13 -25.05
N SER A 377 -4.72 1.03 -25.42
CA SER A 377 -5.22 0.81 -26.78
C SER A 377 -6.67 1.24 -27.03
N ASN A 378 -7.34 1.87 -26.06
CA ASN A 378 -8.72 2.37 -26.19
C ASN A 378 -8.90 3.80 -25.61
N CYS A 379 -7.88 4.67 -25.72
CA CYS A 379 -8.02 6.12 -25.53
C CYS A 379 -7.77 6.83 -26.84
#